data_b18f8895fef976cbdd170ce7469c7df9
#
_entry.id   b18f8895fef976cbdd170ce7469c7df9
#
_cell.length_a   1.000
_cell.length_b   1.000
_cell.length_c   1.000
_cell.angle_alpha   90.00
_cell.angle_beta   90.00
_cell.angle_gamma   90.00
#
_symmetry.space_group_name_H-M   'P 1'
#
loop_
_entity.id
_entity.type
_entity.pdbx_description
1 polymer ?
#
loop_
_entity_poly.entity_id
_entity_poly.type
_entity_poly.pdbx_seq_one_letter_code
_entity_poly.pdbx_strand_id
1 'polypeptide(L)'
;METSFKQTTSNKVERYRLFLPQFELLISDEKEEISVLANTAAALREAFGFFWVGFYLVKDGQLILGPFQGSTACYRIHKGKGVCGTSWSEARTLIVPNVEQFPGHIACSSLSRSEIVVPILANGQVKGVLDIDSNLLNSFDETDRRYLEEVTAIVAKTLYYLSLIHISEPTRPY
;
A
#
# COMPACT_ATOMS: atom_id res chain seq x y z
N MET A 1 8.78 -22.30 1.26
CA MET A 1 9.21 -22.06 -0.14
C MET A 1 9.44 -20.57 -0.26
N GLU A 2 10.64 -20.15 -0.54
CA GLU A 2 10.96 -18.72 -0.69
C GLU A 2 10.38 -18.24 -2.03
N THR A 3 9.46 -17.29 -1.98
CA THR A 3 8.87 -16.70 -3.18
C THR A 3 9.70 -15.50 -3.58
N SER A 4 10.30 -15.50 -4.76
CA SER A 4 11.04 -14.35 -5.29
C SER A 4 10.14 -13.53 -6.22
N PHE A 5 10.09 -12.21 -5.99
CA PHE A 5 9.36 -11.24 -6.81
C PHE A 5 10.27 -10.52 -7.82
N LYS A 6 11.54 -10.90 -7.91
CA LYS A 6 12.47 -10.34 -8.91
C LYS A 6 11.97 -10.60 -10.31
N GLN A 7 12.00 -9.56 -11.13
CA GLN A 7 11.51 -9.61 -12.50
C GLN A 7 12.56 -9.13 -13.48
N THR A 8 12.55 -9.71 -14.67
CA THR A 8 13.53 -9.43 -15.73
C THR A 8 12.99 -8.47 -16.79
N THR A 9 11.66 -8.34 -16.91
CA THR A 9 11.04 -7.43 -17.88
C THR A 9 11.14 -5.97 -17.44
N SER A 10 11.39 -5.07 -18.39
CA SER A 10 11.36 -3.62 -18.19
C SER A 10 9.98 -3.00 -18.42
N ASN A 11 9.04 -3.75 -19.01
CA ASN A 11 7.68 -3.28 -19.27
C ASN A 11 6.87 -3.18 -17.98
N LYS A 12 6.45 -1.97 -17.62
CA LYS A 12 5.75 -1.68 -16.36
C LYS A 12 4.44 -2.48 -16.23
N VAL A 13 3.61 -2.52 -17.26
CA VAL A 13 2.33 -3.25 -17.27
C VAL A 13 2.57 -4.75 -17.06
N GLU A 14 3.55 -5.32 -17.76
CA GLU A 14 3.90 -6.73 -17.64
C GLU A 14 4.43 -7.06 -16.24
N ARG A 15 5.23 -6.18 -15.65
CA ARG A 15 5.72 -6.34 -14.27
C ARG A 15 4.56 -6.44 -13.27
N TYR A 16 3.57 -5.57 -13.36
CA TYR A 16 2.38 -5.65 -12.51
C TYR A 16 1.54 -6.90 -12.77
N ARG A 17 1.35 -7.29 -14.03
CA ARG A 17 0.60 -8.50 -14.38
C ARG A 17 1.23 -9.77 -13.86
N LEU A 18 2.56 -9.84 -13.83
CA LEU A 18 3.28 -10.97 -13.25
C LEU A 18 3.26 -10.93 -11.71
N PHE A 19 3.29 -9.74 -11.12
CA PHE A 19 3.32 -9.53 -9.68
C PHE A 19 2.00 -9.91 -9.00
N LEU A 20 0.88 -9.43 -9.51
CA LEU A 20 -0.42 -9.51 -8.81
C LEU A 20 -0.84 -10.93 -8.41
N PRO A 21 -0.80 -11.96 -9.29
CA PRO A 21 -1.21 -13.31 -8.90
C PRO A 21 -0.33 -13.93 -7.82
N GLN A 22 0.97 -13.68 -7.88
CA GLN A 22 1.93 -14.17 -6.88
C GLN A 22 1.74 -13.45 -5.54
N PHE A 23 1.49 -12.16 -5.58
CA PHE A 23 1.21 -11.35 -4.41
C PHE A 23 -0.08 -11.77 -3.72
N GLU A 24 -1.18 -11.95 -4.47
CA GLU A 24 -2.44 -12.41 -3.92
C GLU A 24 -2.29 -13.76 -3.21
N LEU A 25 -1.54 -14.68 -3.81
CA LEU A 25 -1.25 -15.98 -3.19
C LEU A 25 -0.40 -15.83 -1.92
N LEU A 26 0.58 -14.92 -1.91
CA LEU A 26 1.47 -14.71 -0.76
C LEU A 26 0.69 -14.35 0.52
N ILE A 27 -0.35 -13.52 0.41
CA ILE A 27 -1.08 -13.01 1.57
C ILE A 27 -2.43 -13.68 1.81
N SER A 28 -2.86 -14.62 0.97
CA SER A 28 -4.23 -15.18 0.97
C SER A 28 -4.63 -15.83 2.29
N ASP A 29 -3.72 -16.50 2.97
CA ASP A 29 -3.99 -17.29 4.17
C ASP A 29 -3.58 -16.58 5.48
N GLU A 30 -3.01 -15.37 5.38
CA GLU A 30 -2.57 -14.60 6.55
C GLU A 30 -3.62 -13.56 6.95
N LYS A 31 -3.85 -13.40 8.25
CA LYS A 31 -4.82 -12.43 8.80
C LYS A 31 -4.18 -11.42 9.76
N GLU A 32 -2.91 -11.62 10.12
CA GLU A 32 -2.21 -10.68 10.98
C GLU A 32 -1.82 -9.44 10.17
N GLU A 33 -2.37 -8.29 10.56
CA GLU A 33 -2.22 -7.03 9.83
C GLU A 33 -0.74 -6.66 9.60
N ILE A 34 0.07 -6.72 10.66
CA ILE A 34 1.48 -6.34 10.57
C ILE A 34 2.23 -7.26 9.60
N SER A 35 1.98 -8.57 9.67
CA SER A 35 2.64 -9.58 8.83
C SER A 35 2.28 -9.41 7.34
N VAL A 36 1.00 -9.20 7.04
CA VAL A 36 0.52 -8.94 5.67
C VAL A 36 1.16 -7.68 5.10
N LEU A 37 1.13 -6.57 5.86
CA LEU A 37 1.67 -5.30 5.39
C LEU A 37 3.20 -5.33 5.25
N ALA A 38 3.90 -6.01 6.15
CA ALA A 38 5.35 -6.18 6.06
C ALA A 38 5.76 -6.94 4.81
N ASN A 39 5.12 -8.07 4.52
CA ASN A 39 5.40 -8.83 3.31
C ASN A 39 4.93 -8.13 2.03
N THR A 40 3.85 -7.35 2.10
CA THR A 40 3.43 -6.52 0.97
C THR A 40 4.49 -5.46 0.63
N ALA A 41 5.01 -4.74 1.61
CA ALA A 41 6.06 -3.76 1.41
C ALA A 41 7.35 -4.40 0.85
N ALA A 42 7.74 -5.55 1.38
CA ALA A 42 8.90 -6.30 0.91
C ALA A 42 8.75 -6.78 -0.53
N ALA A 43 7.60 -7.36 -0.88
CA ALA A 43 7.29 -7.85 -2.23
C ALA A 43 7.28 -6.72 -3.26
N LEU A 44 6.66 -5.59 -2.93
CA LEU A 44 6.65 -4.40 -3.80
C LEU A 44 8.06 -3.85 -4.02
N ARG A 45 8.86 -3.77 -2.97
CA ARG A 45 10.25 -3.33 -3.08
C ARG A 45 11.08 -4.25 -3.96
N GLU A 46 10.96 -5.56 -3.76
CA GLU A 46 11.69 -6.55 -4.55
C GLU A 46 11.29 -6.51 -6.03
N ALA A 47 9.98 -6.43 -6.32
CA ALA A 47 9.46 -6.46 -7.67
C ALA A 47 9.76 -5.18 -8.46
N PHE A 48 9.68 -4.01 -7.83
CA PHE A 48 9.72 -2.72 -8.54
C PHE A 48 10.93 -1.86 -8.19
N GLY A 49 11.69 -2.18 -7.15
CA GLY A 49 12.85 -1.40 -6.73
C GLY A 49 12.50 -0.02 -6.19
N PHE A 50 11.31 0.15 -5.62
CA PHE A 50 10.89 1.45 -5.08
C PHE A 50 11.88 1.99 -4.05
N PHE A 51 12.13 3.28 -4.10
CA PHE A 51 13.03 3.97 -3.18
C PHE A 51 12.57 3.86 -1.73
N TRP A 52 11.29 4.13 -1.50
CA TRP A 52 10.59 3.91 -0.23
C TRP A 52 9.20 3.35 -0.52
N VAL A 53 8.75 2.37 0.25
CA VAL A 53 7.40 1.80 0.15
C VAL A 53 6.93 1.34 1.51
N GLY A 54 5.74 1.77 1.91
CA GLY A 54 5.22 1.42 3.23
C GLY A 54 3.78 1.83 3.44
N PHE A 55 3.34 1.63 4.66
CA PHE A 55 1.96 1.84 5.08
C PHE A 55 1.87 2.83 6.23
N TYR A 56 0.87 3.69 6.16
CA TYR A 56 0.37 4.43 7.29
C TYR A 56 -1.06 3.96 7.60
N LEU A 57 -1.33 3.66 8.85
CA LEU A 57 -2.61 3.10 9.29
C LEU A 57 -3.42 4.14 10.06
N VAL A 58 -4.72 4.19 9.82
CA VAL A 58 -5.64 5.06 10.57
C VAL A 58 -5.84 4.48 11.98
N LYS A 59 -5.32 5.16 12.98
CA LYS A 59 -5.46 4.83 14.39
C LYS A 59 -5.65 6.10 15.21
N ASP A 60 -6.64 6.12 16.11
CA ASP A 60 -6.90 7.25 17.01
C ASP A 60 -6.98 8.61 16.31
N GLY A 61 -7.61 8.65 15.13
CA GLY A 61 -7.80 9.89 14.35
C GLY A 61 -6.54 10.43 13.66
N GLN A 62 -5.50 9.62 13.54
CA GLN A 62 -4.25 9.94 12.85
C GLN A 62 -3.81 8.79 11.94
N LEU A 63 -2.95 9.09 10.99
CA LEU A 63 -2.15 8.09 10.29
C LEU A 63 -0.89 7.79 11.13
N ILE A 64 -0.71 6.52 11.46
CA ILE A 64 0.43 6.02 12.23
C ILE A 64 1.30 5.19 11.31
N LEU A 65 2.62 5.40 11.37
CA LEU A 65 3.59 4.61 10.60
C LEU A 65 3.42 3.12 10.89
N GLY A 66 3.21 2.36 9.85
CA GLY A 66 3.16 0.90 9.82
C GLY A 66 4.41 0.29 9.19
N PRO A 67 4.33 -0.97 8.76
CA PRO A 67 5.45 -1.64 8.09
C PRO A 67 5.88 -0.93 6.81
N PHE A 68 7.20 -0.83 6.60
CA PHE A 68 7.79 -0.18 5.43
C PHE A 68 9.17 -0.75 5.08
N GLN A 69 9.62 -0.42 3.87
CA GLN A 69 10.97 -0.68 3.36
C GLN A 69 11.59 0.64 2.89
N GLY A 70 12.71 1.03 3.47
CA GLY A 70 13.43 2.26 3.14
C GLY A 70 14.03 2.95 4.36
N SER A 71 14.33 4.23 4.22
CA SER A 71 14.84 5.06 5.32
C SER A 71 13.76 5.37 6.35
N THR A 72 14.18 5.85 7.53
CA THR A 72 13.25 6.30 8.59
C THR A 72 12.24 7.33 8.05
N ALA A 73 11.04 7.32 8.62
CA ALA A 73 9.90 8.12 8.18
C ALA A 73 9.21 8.82 9.36
N CYS A 74 8.25 9.69 9.07
CA CYS A 74 7.44 10.35 10.07
C CYS A 74 6.59 9.34 10.84
N TYR A 75 6.48 9.47 12.15
CA TYR A 75 5.66 8.55 12.96
C TYR A 75 4.17 8.77 12.80
N ARG A 76 3.74 10.02 12.60
CA ARG A 76 2.33 10.43 12.62
C ARG A 76 2.04 11.47 11.57
N ILE A 77 0.88 11.36 10.92
CA ILE A 77 0.39 12.33 9.94
C ILE A 77 -1.07 12.63 10.24
N HIS A 78 -1.41 13.93 10.30
CA HIS A 78 -2.78 14.36 10.51
C HIS A 78 -3.62 14.28 9.23
N LYS A 79 -4.92 14.05 9.41
CA LYS A 79 -5.87 14.04 8.28
C LYS A 79 -5.84 15.36 7.52
N GLY A 80 -5.76 15.28 6.19
CA GLY A 80 -5.68 16.46 5.31
C GLY A 80 -4.30 17.14 5.28
N LYS A 81 -3.27 16.55 5.88
CA LYS A 81 -1.90 17.10 5.87
C LYS A 81 -0.96 16.25 5.04
N GLY A 82 -0.15 16.90 4.22
CA GLY A 82 0.75 16.22 3.28
C GLY A 82 -0.01 15.38 2.25
N VAL A 83 0.72 14.58 1.48
CA VAL A 83 0.10 13.72 0.44
C VAL A 83 -0.70 12.58 1.09
N CYS A 84 -0.13 11.88 2.05
CA CYS A 84 -0.80 10.80 2.77
C CYS A 84 -2.08 11.26 3.48
N GLY A 85 -2.02 12.35 4.23
CA GLY A 85 -3.20 12.88 4.93
C GLY A 85 -4.28 13.38 3.99
N THR A 86 -3.89 13.93 2.83
CA THR A 86 -4.83 14.37 1.79
C THR A 86 -5.48 13.17 1.09
N SER A 87 -4.71 12.15 0.72
CA SER A 87 -5.25 10.90 0.16
C SER A 87 -6.28 10.26 1.11
N TRP A 88 -5.98 10.22 2.40
CA TRP A 88 -6.93 9.76 3.41
C TRP A 88 -8.19 10.61 3.45
N SER A 89 -8.04 11.94 3.51
CA SER A 89 -9.18 12.87 3.62
C SER A 89 -10.11 12.80 2.43
N GLU A 90 -9.55 12.63 1.23
CA GLU A 90 -10.28 12.61 -0.04
C GLU A 90 -10.67 11.18 -0.48
N ALA A 91 -10.17 10.14 0.22
CA ALA A 91 -10.37 8.74 -0.09
C ALA A 91 -10.05 8.38 -1.55
N ARG A 92 -8.96 8.94 -2.08
CA ARG A 92 -8.52 8.72 -3.47
C ARG A 92 -7.01 8.65 -3.60
N THR A 93 -6.55 7.99 -4.65
CA THR A 93 -5.14 7.94 -5.03
C THR A 93 -4.65 9.30 -5.48
N LEU A 94 -3.46 9.69 -5.01
CA LEU A 94 -2.76 10.90 -5.43
C LEU A 94 -1.44 10.52 -6.10
N ILE A 95 -1.22 11.05 -7.30
CA ILE A 95 0.07 11.00 -8.00
C ILE A 95 0.68 12.40 -7.94
N VAL A 96 1.87 12.49 -7.35
CA VAL A 96 2.57 13.76 -7.16
C VAL A 96 3.89 13.73 -7.94
N PRO A 97 3.94 14.38 -9.13
CA PRO A 97 5.13 14.36 -9.98
C PRO A 97 6.34 15.07 -9.36
N ASN A 98 6.09 16.08 -8.55
CA ASN A 98 7.10 16.83 -7.80
C ASN A 98 6.55 17.20 -6.41
N VAL A 99 7.08 16.58 -5.38
CA VAL A 99 6.62 16.80 -3.99
C VAL A 99 6.81 18.24 -3.51
N GLU A 100 7.81 18.97 -4.01
CA GLU A 100 8.04 20.36 -3.66
C GLU A 100 6.91 21.29 -4.14
N GLN A 101 6.16 20.87 -5.15
CA GLN A 101 5.02 21.62 -5.69
C GLN A 101 3.67 21.22 -5.05
N PHE A 102 3.65 20.20 -4.18
CA PHE A 102 2.43 19.79 -3.50
C PHE A 102 2.16 20.71 -2.31
N PRO A 103 0.97 21.37 -2.26
CA PRO A 103 0.63 22.28 -1.17
C PRO A 103 0.63 21.58 0.19
N GLY A 104 1.44 22.10 1.14
CA GLY A 104 1.52 21.52 2.48
C GLY A 104 2.26 20.18 2.55
N HIS A 105 3.12 19.89 1.56
CA HIS A 105 3.97 18.70 1.59
C HIS A 105 4.74 18.58 2.90
N ILE A 106 4.74 17.36 3.47
CA ILE A 106 5.50 17.02 4.68
C ILE A 106 6.73 16.23 4.22
N ALA A 107 7.90 16.87 4.34
CA ALA A 107 9.17 16.23 3.98
C ALA A 107 9.62 15.26 5.08
N CYS A 108 9.13 14.01 5.06
CA CYS A 108 9.64 12.94 5.93
C CYS A 108 11.01 12.44 5.46
N SER A 109 11.35 12.61 4.18
CA SER A 109 12.68 12.38 3.61
C SER A 109 13.04 13.53 2.69
N SER A 110 14.24 14.06 2.84
CA SER A 110 14.78 15.11 1.95
C SER A 110 15.14 14.60 0.55
N LEU A 111 15.16 13.29 0.35
CA LEU A 111 15.52 12.65 -0.91
C LEU A 111 14.31 12.29 -1.78
N SER A 112 13.11 12.31 -1.23
CA SER A 112 11.88 12.07 -2.01
C SER A 112 11.62 13.22 -2.98
N ARG A 113 11.38 12.89 -4.25
CA ARG A 113 11.14 13.85 -5.33
C ARG A 113 9.74 13.70 -5.93
N SER A 114 9.25 12.50 -6.07
CA SER A 114 7.87 12.20 -6.49
C SER A 114 7.27 11.11 -5.62
N GLU A 115 5.95 11.04 -5.59
CA GLU A 115 5.21 10.20 -4.64
C GLU A 115 3.89 9.73 -5.26
N ILE A 116 3.48 8.52 -4.90
CA ILE A 116 2.12 8.03 -5.11
C ILE A 116 1.57 7.50 -3.80
N VAL A 117 0.37 7.93 -3.44
CA VAL A 117 -0.33 7.44 -2.24
C VAL A 117 -1.67 6.85 -2.65
N VAL A 118 -1.92 5.62 -2.19
CA VAL A 118 -3.10 4.84 -2.53
C VAL A 118 -3.85 4.45 -1.26
N PRO A 119 -5.13 4.85 -1.08
CA PRO A 119 -5.87 4.50 0.13
C PRO A 119 -6.25 3.02 0.12
N ILE A 120 -6.25 2.42 1.33
CA ILE A 120 -6.80 1.10 1.59
C ILE A 120 -8.26 1.30 2.01
N LEU A 121 -9.18 0.96 1.11
CA LEU A 121 -10.62 1.17 1.31
C LEU A 121 -11.30 -0.14 1.71
N ALA A 122 -12.02 -0.12 2.83
CA ALA A 122 -12.85 -1.23 3.26
C ALA A 122 -14.17 -0.71 3.84
N ASN A 123 -15.29 -1.23 3.36
CA ASN A 123 -16.64 -0.84 3.81
C ASN A 123 -16.87 0.69 3.76
N GLY A 124 -16.40 1.35 2.70
CA GLY A 124 -16.54 2.80 2.51
C GLY A 124 -15.64 3.66 3.40
N GLN A 125 -14.70 3.06 4.14
CA GLN A 125 -13.77 3.75 5.03
C GLN A 125 -12.32 3.52 4.61
N VAL A 126 -11.49 4.55 4.78
CA VAL A 126 -10.03 4.43 4.63
C VAL A 126 -9.47 3.81 5.91
N LYS A 127 -8.82 2.66 5.80
CA LYS A 127 -8.13 1.95 6.90
C LYS A 127 -6.68 2.35 7.05
N GLY A 128 -6.10 2.84 5.98
CA GLY A 128 -4.73 3.29 5.88
C GLY A 128 -4.42 3.72 4.47
N VAL A 129 -3.16 4.02 4.22
CA VAL A 129 -2.64 4.34 2.89
C VAL A 129 -1.38 3.53 2.60
N LEU A 130 -1.22 3.13 1.35
CA LEU A 130 0.04 2.69 0.78
C LEU A 130 0.75 3.92 0.23
N ASP A 131 1.94 4.19 0.73
CA ASP A 131 2.78 5.32 0.36
C ASP A 131 4.03 4.81 -0.34
N ILE A 132 4.34 5.37 -1.51
CA ILE A 132 5.51 5.01 -2.30
C ILE A 132 6.20 6.28 -2.77
N ASP A 133 7.47 6.42 -2.39
CA ASP A 133 8.32 7.54 -2.79
C ASP A 133 9.36 7.12 -3.82
N SER A 134 9.72 8.07 -4.67
CA SER A 134 10.86 7.99 -5.56
C SER A 134 11.82 9.17 -5.35
N ASN A 135 13.11 8.92 -5.47
CA ASN A 135 14.14 9.96 -5.49
C ASN A 135 14.31 10.61 -6.87
N LEU A 136 13.45 10.29 -7.82
CA LEU A 136 13.36 10.90 -9.15
C LEU A 136 12.02 11.63 -9.30
N LEU A 137 12.01 12.67 -10.11
CA LEU A 137 10.79 13.36 -10.50
C LEU A 137 9.93 12.48 -11.40
N ASN A 138 8.63 12.65 -11.34
CA ASN A 138 7.67 12.09 -12.28
C ASN A 138 7.78 10.56 -12.48
N SER A 139 8.00 9.82 -11.39
CA SER A 139 8.22 8.37 -11.44
C SER A 139 6.94 7.55 -11.57
N PHE A 140 5.80 8.12 -11.24
CA PHE A 140 4.51 7.41 -11.18
C PHE A 140 3.52 7.96 -12.21
N ASP A 141 2.72 7.05 -12.79
CA ASP A 141 1.71 7.35 -13.81
C ASP A 141 0.38 6.60 -13.56
N GLU A 142 -0.56 6.69 -14.49
CA GLU A 142 -1.87 6.05 -14.38
C GLU A 142 -1.78 4.50 -14.38
N THR A 143 -0.72 3.92 -14.93
CA THR A 143 -0.46 2.48 -14.82
C THR A 143 -0.17 2.09 -13.38
N ASP A 144 0.66 2.87 -12.68
CA ASP A 144 0.93 2.66 -11.25
C ASP A 144 -0.34 2.82 -10.43
N ARG A 145 -1.13 3.87 -10.68
CA ARG A 145 -2.42 4.08 -10.01
C ARG A 145 -3.28 2.84 -10.11
N ARG A 146 -3.54 2.40 -11.33
CA ARG A 146 -4.44 1.28 -11.60
C ARG A 146 -4.03 0.02 -10.85
N TYR A 147 -2.79 -0.39 -10.98
CA TYR A 147 -2.33 -1.66 -10.40
C TYR A 147 -2.08 -1.58 -8.90
N LEU A 148 -1.64 -0.44 -8.38
CA LEU A 148 -1.48 -0.27 -6.93
C LEU A 148 -2.84 -0.16 -6.21
N GLU A 149 -3.87 0.35 -6.86
CA GLU A 149 -5.25 0.24 -6.36
C GLU A 149 -5.73 -1.21 -6.30
N GLU A 150 -5.34 -2.07 -7.25
CA GLU A 150 -5.58 -3.52 -7.16
C GLU A 150 -4.83 -4.15 -5.97
N VAL A 151 -3.57 -3.75 -5.74
CA VAL A 151 -2.79 -4.21 -4.57
C VAL A 151 -3.50 -3.85 -3.26
N THR A 152 -3.91 -2.60 -3.09
CA THR A 152 -4.61 -2.18 -1.87
C THR A 152 -5.98 -2.83 -1.73
N ALA A 153 -6.68 -3.12 -2.82
CA ALA A 153 -7.93 -3.87 -2.80
C ALA A 153 -7.73 -5.32 -2.34
N ILE A 154 -6.67 -5.99 -2.77
CA ILE A 154 -6.30 -7.34 -2.31
C ILE A 154 -5.95 -7.32 -0.81
N VAL A 155 -5.18 -6.33 -0.36
CA VAL A 155 -4.87 -6.14 1.07
C VAL A 155 -6.16 -5.93 1.87
N ALA A 156 -7.05 -5.07 1.42
CA ALA A 156 -8.33 -4.81 2.07
C ALA A 156 -9.19 -6.07 2.19
N LYS A 157 -9.30 -6.83 1.10
CA LYS A 157 -10.02 -8.12 1.07
C LYS A 157 -9.44 -9.12 2.07
N THR A 158 -8.13 -9.19 2.16
CA THR A 158 -7.43 -10.12 3.06
C THR A 158 -7.63 -9.75 4.53
N LEU A 159 -7.55 -8.47 4.89
CA LEU A 159 -7.50 -8.02 6.28
C LEU A 159 -8.85 -7.59 6.85
N TYR A 160 -9.71 -6.98 6.04
CA TYR A 160 -10.88 -6.24 6.56
C TYR A 160 -12.22 -6.80 6.15
N TYR A 161 -12.26 -7.82 5.29
CA TYR A 161 -13.49 -8.52 4.95
C TYR A 161 -13.52 -9.88 5.62
N LEU A 162 -14.60 -10.18 6.35
CA LEU A 162 -14.82 -11.51 6.92
C LEU A 162 -14.98 -12.51 5.78
N SER A 163 -14.20 -13.58 5.82
CA SER A 163 -14.47 -14.74 4.99
C SER A 163 -15.84 -15.31 5.32
N LEU A 164 -16.76 -15.33 4.36
CA LEU A 164 -18.10 -15.94 4.51
C LEU A 164 -18.07 -17.47 4.68
N ILE A 165 -16.90 -18.09 4.86
CA ILE A 165 -16.71 -19.54 4.95
C ILE A 165 -16.84 -20.09 6.38
N HIS A 166 -17.27 -19.29 7.36
CA HIS A 166 -17.53 -19.75 8.73
C HIS A 166 -19.01 -19.77 9.09
N ILE A 167 -19.90 -20.10 8.15
CA ILE A 167 -21.30 -20.40 8.46
C ILE A 167 -21.58 -21.86 8.07
N SER A 168 -21.71 -22.66 9.13
CA SER A 168 -22.28 -24.00 9.20
C SER A 168 -21.30 -25.17 9.31
N GLU A 169 -20.78 -25.42 10.51
CA GLU A 169 -20.86 -26.78 10.99
C GLU A 169 -22.27 -26.98 11.59
N PRO A 170 -23.07 -27.90 11.05
CA PRO A 170 -24.29 -28.28 11.72
C PRO A 170 -23.91 -29.02 13.01
N THR A 171 -24.33 -28.48 14.15
CA THR A 171 -24.32 -29.19 15.42
C THR A 171 -25.01 -30.52 15.20
N ARG A 172 -24.28 -31.64 15.32
CA ARG A 172 -24.86 -32.98 15.40
C ARG A 172 -25.67 -33.04 16.68
N PRO A 173 -26.95 -33.38 16.63
CA PRO A 173 -27.69 -33.72 17.86
C PRO A 173 -27.15 -35.07 18.35
N TYR A 174 -26.93 -35.14 19.69
CA TYR A 174 -26.65 -36.40 20.39
C TYR A 174 -27.83 -37.29 20.38
#